data_4de6e0c23f34c234fedf320a8d5e06b6
#
_entry.id   4de6e0c23f34c234fedf320a8d5e06b6
#
_cell.length_a   1.000
_cell.length_b   1.000
_cell.length_c   1.000
_cell.angle_alpha   90.00
_cell.angle_beta   90.00
_cell.angle_gamma   90.00
#
_symmetry.space_group_name_H-M   'P 1'
#
loop_
_entity.id
_entity.type
_entity.pdbx_description
1 polymer ?
#
loop_
_entity_poly.entity_id
_entity_poly.type
_entity_poly.pdbx_seq_one_letter_code
_entity_poly.pdbx_strand_id
1 'polypeptide(L)'
;MSTITSPIVPATSKTAVTDISHWISGARVAGASGRFSDVFHPASGRVQSRVPLASVAEVDAAVAAAAAAFPEWAAQPPLRRARVLFRFREIFERRLDEVATLINREHGKVFSDARGEATRGLEVVEFATGIPQLLKGEFTEQVGTGVDSYSMRQPLGVVAGITPFNFPAMVPMWMFPIALACGNTFVLKPSERDPSASILIAEMLKEAGLPDGVFNVVHGDKAAVDAILAHPTIQAVSFVGSTPIAEYVYSTGTATGKRIQALGGAKNHMIVMPDADLDQAAYALVGAAYGSAGERCMAISVAVAVGKGTADALIGKLESRIADLRVGDGAQDAPTGESDLGPLVTKTHLDKVTSYIALGLEEGAELVVDGRNPKLTTDNRELTTQNGFFLGACLFDHVKPTMRIYKEEIFGPVLGVVRVNNFETALQLINEHEFGNGTSLFTRDGDTARDFARRVQAGMVGINVPIPVPMAFHSFGGWKRSLFGDHAVHGPEGVRFCTRLKTVTSRWPTGIRTGVDTSMPTLG
;
A
#
# COMPACT_ATOMS: atom_id res chain seq x y z
N MET A 1 12.79 26.35 47.19
CA MET A 1 13.30 25.91 45.90
C MET A 1 13.86 24.51 46.12
N SER A 2 13.10 23.50 45.83
CA SER A 2 13.50 22.09 46.01
C SER A 2 13.65 21.49 44.62
N THR A 3 14.87 21.19 44.21
CA THR A 3 15.25 20.56 42.95
C THR A 3 14.89 19.08 43.01
N ILE A 4 13.85 18.69 42.27
CA ILE A 4 13.53 17.28 42.05
C ILE A 4 14.44 16.80 40.92
N THR A 5 15.47 16.05 41.26
CA THR A 5 16.29 15.27 40.33
C THR A 5 15.51 14.00 39.95
N SER A 6 15.02 13.92 38.71
CA SER A 6 14.52 12.66 38.17
C SER A 6 15.65 11.64 38.06
N PRO A 7 15.42 10.36 38.40
CA PRO A 7 16.47 9.33 38.29
C PRO A 7 16.71 9.02 36.80
N ILE A 8 17.99 9.11 36.41
CA ILE A 8 18.48 8.59 35.14
C ILE A 8 18.33 7.08 35.18
N VAL A 9 17.43 6.53 34.37
CA VAL A 9 17.30 5.08 34.17
C VAL A 9 18.52 4.63 33.36
N PRO A 10 19.35 3.67 33.83
CA PRO A 10 20.49 3.18 33.06
C PRO A 10 19.98 2.38 31.84
N ALA A 11 20.40 2.80 30.65
CA ALA A 11 20.16 2.10 29.38
C ALA A 11 21.08 0.87 29.27
N THR A 12 20.71 -0.26 29.91
CA THR A 12 21.22 -1.61 29.56
C THR A 12 20.26 -2.67 30.10
N SER A 13 19.06 -2.77 29.54
CA SER A 13 18.35 -4.03 29.60
C SER A 13 18.42 -4.66 28.19
N LYS A 14 19.01 -5.86 28.09
CA LYS A 14 18.76 -6.73 26.93
C LYS A 14 17.23 -6.93 26.87
N THR A 15 16.54 -6.17 26.05
CA THR A 15 15.09 -6.33 25.87
C THR A 15 14.89 -7.76 25.37
N ALA A 16 14.18 -8.58 26.15
CA ALA A 16 13.88 -9.95 25.76
C ALA A 16 13.07 -9.91 24.44
N VAL A 17 13.44 -10.77 23.49
CA VAL A 17 12.71 -10.96 22.25
C VAL A 17 11.29 -11.39 22.59
N THR A 18 10.27 -10.65 22.11
CA THR A 18 8.86 -10.91 22.41
C THR A 18 8.20 -11.63 21.23
N ASP A 19 7.31 -12.58 21.52
CA ASP A 19 6.53 -13.26 20.49
C ASP A 19 5.26 -12.46 20.19
N ILE A 20 5.03 -12.21 18.89
CA ILE A 20 3.80 -11.58 18.38
C ILE A 20 2.74 -12.67 18.24
N SER A 21 1.47 -12.32 18.46
CA SER A 21 0.34 -13.25 18.36
C SER A 21 -0.47 -13.00 17.09
N HIS A 22 -1.23 -13.98 16.62
CA HIS A 22 -2.36 -13.75 15.74
C HIS A 22 -3.46 -12.97 16.48
N TRP A 23 -4.44 -12.47 15.73
CA TRP A 23 -5.68 -11.91 16.27
C TRP A 23 -6.88 -12.63 15.65
N ILE A 24 -7.53 -13.48 16.42
CA ILE A 24 -8.65 -14.32 15.95
C ILE A 24 -9.80 -14.21 16.93
N SER A 25 -11.03 -14.05 16.43
CA SER A 25 -12.23 -13.91 17.27
C SER A 25 -12.12 -12.85 18.37
N GLY A 26 -11.51 -11.69 18.03
CA GLY A 26 -11.41 -10.57 18.97
C GLY A 26 -10.39 -10.76 20.10
N ALA A 27 -9.44 -11.70 19.98
CA ALA A 27 -8.42 -11.97 20.98
C ALA A 27 -7.06 -12.27 20.37
N ARG A 28 -5.99 -12.01 21.13
CA ARG A 28 -4.65 -12.46 20.80
C ARG A 28 -4.55 -13.98 20.94
N VAL A 29 -4.05 -14.65 19.90
CA VAL A 29 -3.88 -16.11 19.85
C VAL A 29 -2.41 -16.42 19.53
N ALA A 30 -1.77 -17.18 20.39
CA ALA A 30 -0.37 -17.61 20.16
C ALA A 30 -0.30 -18.53 18.93
N GLY A 31 0.79 -18.43 18.16
CA GLY A 31 1.03 -19.34 17.06
C GLY A 31 1.25 -20.78 17.50
N ALA A 32 0.63 -21.73 16.84
CA ALA A 32 0.68 -23.15 17.16
C ALA A 32 1.51 -23.98 16.15
N SER A 33 1.93 -23.39 15.02
CA SER A 33 2.70 -24.09 13.98
C SER A 33 4.12 -24.47 14.39
N GLY A 34 4.67 -23.86 15.45
CA GLY A 34 6.07 -23.96 15.84
C GLY A 34 7.05 -23.23 14.91
N ARG A 35 6.55 -22.57 13.84
CA ARG A 35 7.36 -21.80 12.89
C ARG A 35 7.27 -20.30 13.18
N PHE A 36 8.41 -19.62 13.14
CA PHE A 36 8.51 -18.17 13.40
C PHE A 36 9.43 -17.51 12.37
N SER A 37 9.24 -16.22 12.17
CA SER A 37 10.16 -15.32 11.48
C SER A 37 10.64 -14.24 12.44
N ASP A 38 11.89 -13.83 12.30
CA ASP A 38 12.46 -12.73 13.08
C ASP A 38 11.93 -11.38 12.56
N VAL A 39 11.60 -10.49 13.49
CA VAL A 39 11.28 -9.09 13.24
C VAL A 39 12.46 -8.25 13.73
N PHE A 40 13.07 -7.54 12.80
CA PHE A 40 14.26 -6.75 13.09
C PHE A 40 13.92 -5.33 13.50
N HIS A 41 14.81 -4.70 14.26
CA HIS A 41 14.93 -3.26 14.35
C HIS A 41 15.95 -2.82 13.30
N PRO A 42 15.54 -2.27 12.16
CA PRO A 42 16.42 -2.10 10.99
C PRO A 42 17.62 -1.19 11.23
N ALA A 43 17.47 -0.15 12.07
CA ALA A 43 18.55 0.78 12.39
C ALA A 43 19.71 0.12 13.17
N SER A 44 19.42 -0.92 13.96
CA SER A 44 20.45 -1.65 14.73
C SER A 44 20.73 -3.06 14.21
N GLY A 45 19.91 -3.58 13.27
CA GLY A 45 19.98 -4.95 12.77
C GLY A 45 19.65 -6.03 13.81
N ARG A 46 19.18 -5.67 15.00
CA ARG A 46 18.85 -6.61 16.08
C ARG A 46 17.45 -7.20 15.89
N VAL A 47 17.28 -8.46 16.25
CA VAL A 47 15.96 -9.08 16.39
C VAL A 47 15.29 -8.50 17.62
N GLN A 48 14.12 -7.88 17.45
CA GLN A 48 13.32 -7.30 18.55
C GLN A 48 12.12 -8.14 18.93
N SER A 49 11.54 -8.88 17.97
CA SER A 49 10.41 -9.78 18.20
C SER A 49 10.40 -10.92 17.19
N ARG A 50 9.55 -11.91 17.44
CA ARG A 50 9.30 -13.01 16.50
C ARG A 50 7.82 -13.07 16.18
N VAL A 51 7.50 -13.31 14.91
CA VAL A 51 6.13 -13.44 14.43
C VAL A 51 5.85 -14.89 14.03
N PRO A 52 4.70 -15.49 14.45
CA PRO A 52 4.36 -16.86 14.06
C PRO A 52 4.04 -16.93 12.57
N LEU A 53 4.45 -18.02 11.93
CA LEU A 53 4.12 -18.35 10.55
C LEU A 53 3.02 -19.41 10.57
N ALA A 54 1.77 -19.00 10.28
CA ALA A 54 0.60 -19.83 10.41
C ALA A 54 0.67 -21.13 9.61
N SER A 55 0.13 -22.19 10.19
CA SER A 55 -0.28 -23.41 9.50
C SER A 55 -1.61 -23.21 8.76
N VAL A 56 -1.97 -24.16 7.91
CA VAL A 56 -3.29 -24.19 7.26
C VAL A 56 -4.42 -24.17 8.30
N ALA A 57 -4.29 -24.94 9.39
CA ALA A 57 -5.31 -25.00 10.44
C ALA A 57 -5.53 -23.66 11.16
N GLU A 58 -4.49 -22.83 11.32
CA GLU A 58 -4.61 -21.49 11.91
C GLU A 58 -5.29 -20.51 10.95
N VAL A 59 -5.02 -20.63 9.64
CA VAL A 59 -5.76 -19.88 8.61
C VAL A 59 -7.23 -20.31 8.61
N ASP A 60 -7.52 -21.61 8.65
CA ASP A 60 -8.88 -22.15 8.70
C ASP A 60 -9.64 -21.64 9.95
N ALA A 61 -8.98 -21.56 11.10
CA ALA A 61 -9.58 -21.02 12.34
C ALA A 61 -9.95 -19.53 12.18
N ALA A 62 -9.10 -18.71 11.57
CA ALA A 62 -9.39 -17.31 11.32
C ALA A 62 -10.55 -17.13 10.31
N VAL A 63 -10.59 -17.97 9.27
CA VAL A 63 -11.67 -17.94 8.28
C VAL A 63 -12.98 -18.45 8.87
N ALA A 64 -12.95 -19.47 9.73
CA ALA A 64 -14.14 -19.97 10.45
C ALA A 64 -14.72 -18.90 11.37
N ALA A 65 -13.88 -18.16 12.12
CA ALA A 65 -14.30 -17.03 12.93
C ALA A 65 -14.97 -15.94 12.10
N ALA A 66 -14.38 -15.60 10.95
CA ALA A 66 -14.93 -14.63 10.00
C ALA A 66 -16.28 -15.10 9.42
N ALA A 67 -16.39 -16.37 9.05
CA ALA A 67 -17.63 -16.95 8.51
C ALA A 67 -18.76 -16.97 9.55
N ALA A 68 -18.44 -17.28 10.80
CA ALA A 68 -19.42 -17.30 11.89
C ALA A 68 -19.96 -15.87 12.19
N ALA A 69 -19.12 -14.85 12.13
CA ALA A 69 -19.51 -13.46 12.39
C ALA A 69 -20.26 -12.81 11.20
N PHE A 70 -20.11 -13.33 10.01
CA PHE A 70 -20.61 -12.71 8.77
C PHE A 70 -22.14 -12.48 8.77
N PRO A 71 -23.02 -13.45 9.09
CA PRO A 71 -24.46 -13.27 8.97
C PRO A 71 -24.99 -12.09 9.80
N GLU A 72 -24.56 -11.97 11.05
CA GLU A 72 -24.98 -10.90 11.94
C GLU A 72 -24.43 -9.55 11.52
N TRP A 73 -23.16 -9.50 11.08
CA TRP A 73 -22.53 -8.27 10.59
C TRP A 73 -23.16 -7.78 9.30
N ALA A 74 -23.39 -8.67 8.33
CA ALA A 74 -24.04 -8.36 7.07
C ALA A 74 -25.48 -7.85 7.24
N ALA A 75 -26.22 -8.38 8.23
CA ALA A 75 -27.58 -7.97 8.55
C ALA A 75 -27.67 -6.60 9.25
N GLN A 76 -26.56 -6.06 9.78
CA GLN A 76 -26.58 -4.73 10.38
C GLN A 76 -26.90 -3.64 9.34
N PRO A 77 -27.74 -2.65 9.68
CA PRO A 77 -27.93 -1.49 8.82
C PRO A 77 -26.60 -0.83 8.46
N PRO A 78 -26.39 -0.37 7.22
CA PRO A 78 -25.12 0.23 6.79
C PRO A 78 -24.63 1.35 7.70
N LEU A 79 -25.54 2.18 8.23
CA LEU A 79 -25.20 3.25 9.16
C LEU A 79 -24.67 2.72 10.52
N ARG A 80 -25.14 1.57 11.00
CA ARG A 80 -24.59 0.96 12.23
C ARG A 80 -23.16 0.51 12.02
N ARG A 81 -22.85 -0.09 10.87
CA ARG A 81 -21.47 -0.47 10.50
C ARG A 81 -20.57 0.77 10.40
N ALA A 82 -21.05 1.82 9.74
CA ALA A 82 -20.32 3.09 9.64
C ALA A 82 -20.02 3.72 11.01
N ARG A 83 -20.93 3.61 11.99
CA ARG A 83 -20.69 4.14 13.35
C ARG A 83 -19.53 3.45 14.08
N VAL A 84 -19.24 2.18 13.80
CA VAL A 84 -18.03 1.51 14.31
C VAL A 84 -16.79 2.17 13.70
N LEU A 85 -16.80 2.43 12.40
CA LEU A 85 -15.69 3.10 11.72
C LEU A 85 -15.49 4.56 12.16
N PHE A 86 -16.56 5.29 12.50
CA PHE A 86 -16.43 6.62 13.11
C PHE A 86 -15.68 6.56 14.45
N ARG A 87 -16.05 5.62 15.33
CA ARG A 87 -15.35 5.42 16.61
C ARG A 87 -13.91 4.96 16.41
N PHE A 88 -13.67 4.04 15.46
CA PHE A 88 -12.33 3.60 15.11
C PHE A 88 -11.46 4.76 14.62
N ARG A 89 -12.01 5.64 13.76
CA ARG A 89 -11.34 6.85 13.29
C ARG A 89 -10.87 7.74 14.45
N GLU A 90 -11.73 7.99 15.43
CA GLU A 90 -11.40 8.80 16.60
C GLU A 90 -10.33 8.15 17.50
N ILE A 91 -10.43 6.83 17.72
CA ILE A 91 -9.45 6.07 18.51
C ILE A 91 -8.09 6.09 17.80
N PHE A 92 -8.08 5.80 16.50
CA PHE A 92 -6.86 5.76 15.71
C PHE A 92 -6.16 7.11 15.67
N GLU A 93 -6.91 8.20 15.48
CA GLU A 93 -6.36 9.58 15.49
C GLU A 93 -5.68 9.92 16.82
N ARG A 94 -6.29 9.56 17.95
CA ARG A 94 -5.69 9.76 19.28
C ARG A 94 -4.43 8.93 19.51
N ARG A 95 -4.30 7.77 18.86
CA ARG A 95 -3.19 6.83 18.99
C ARG A 95 -2.27 6.81 17.77
N LEU A 96 -2.35 7.84 16.92
CA LEU A 96 -1.61 7.91 15.65
C LEU A 96 -0.10 7.78 15.86
N ASP A 97 0.44 8.45 16.87
CA ASP A 97 1.88 8.44 17.16
C ASP A 97 2.35 7.08 17.70
N GLU A 98 1.48 6.31 18.38
CA GLU A 98 1.76 4.93 18.78
C GLU A 98 1.92 4.02 17.56
N VAL A 99 1.03 4.16 16.57
CA VAL A 99 1.13 3.44 15.30
C VAL A 99 2.40 3.84 14.55
N ALA A 100 2.68 5.14 14.45
CA ALA A 100 3.87 5.65 13.78
C ALA A 100 5.17 5.14 14.43
N THR A 101 5.21 5.05 15.76
CA THR A 101 6.35 4.51 16.51
C THR A 101 6.58 3.03 16.21
N LEU A 102 5.51 2.22 16.14
CA LEU A 102 5.64 0.81 15.75
C LEU A 102 6.18 0.65 14.33
N ILE A 103 5.66 1.46 13.39
CA ILE A 103 6.13 1.44 12.01
C ILE A 103 7.61 1.84 11.93
N ASN A 104 8.01 2.94 12.57
CA ASN A 104 9.41 3.35 12.60
C ASN A 104 10.31 2.22 13.13
N ARG A 105 9.93 1.57 14.23
CA ARG A 105 10.73 0.51 14.88
C ARG A 105 10.86 -0.76 14.06
N GLU A 106 9.84 -1.17 13.31
CA GLU A 106 9.82 -2.44 12.56
C GLU A 106 10.19 -2.27 11.09
N HIS A 107 9.80 -1.14 10.48
CA HIS A 107 10.13 -0.84 9.08
C HIS A 107 11.46 -0.07 8.94
N GLY A 108 11.73 0.87 9.84
CA GLY A 108 12.90 1.75 9.78
C GLY A 108 12.66 3.10 9.10
N LYS A 109 11.47 3.35 8.49
CA LYS A 109 11.18 4.68 7.93
C LYS A 109 11.15 5.75 9.03
N VAL A 110 11.47 6.99 8.68
CA VAL A 110 11.48 8.11 9.62
C VAL A 110 10.08 8.34 10.20
N PHE A 111 10.02 8.83 11.44
CA PHE A 111 8.77 8.95 12.19
C PHE A 111 7.73 9.83 11.49
N SER A 112 8.15 10.95 10.89
CA SER A 112 7.26 11.83 10.14
C SER A 112 6.62 11.12 8.94
N ASP A 113 7.36 10.25 8.23
CA ASP A 113 6.84 9.45 7.12
C ASP A 113 5.89 8.34 7.63
N ALA A 114 6.23 7.68 8.74
CA ALA A 114 5.38 6.69 9.40
C ALA A 114 4.04 7.31 9.86
N ARG A 115 4.10 8.53 10.41
CA ARG A 115 2.92 9.29 10.80
C ARG A 115 2.09 9.71 9.58
N GLY A 116 2.76 10.14 8.51
CA GLY A 116 2.12 10.46 7.21
C GLY A 116 1.39 9.26 6.62
N GLU A 117 2.02 8.07 6.65
CA GLU A 117 1.42 6.81 6.23
C GLU A 117 0.13 6.52 7.01
N ALA A 118 0.19 6.56 8.34
CA ALA A 118 -0.95 6.30 9.22
C ALA A 118 -2.10 7.30 8.94
N THR A 119 -1.78 8.58 8.71
CA THR A 119 -2.77 9.60 8.32
C THR A 119 -3.44 9.28 6.99
N ARG A 120 -2.67 8.87 5.98
CA ARG A 120 -3.22 8.48 4.66
C ARG A 120 -4.12 7.24 4.75
N GLY A 121 -3.80 6.30 5.64
CA GLY A 121 -4.68 5.17 5.94
C GLY A 121 -6.00 5.63 6.59
N LEU A 122 -5.92 6.58 7.52
CA LEU A 122 -7.09 7.14 8.21
C LEU A 122 -8.06 7.83 7.24
N GLU A 123 -7.58 8.52 6.21
CA GLU A 123 -8.42 9.12 5.16
C GLU A 123 -9.31 8.09 4.44
N VAL A 124 -8.83 6.85 4.26
CA VAL A 124 -9.65 5.77 3.68
C VAL A 124 -10.70 5.28 4.67
N VAL A 125 -10.41 5.28 5.97
CA VAL A 125 -11.42 5.02 7.01
C VAL A 125 -12.50 6.11 6.97
N GLU A 126 -12.13 7.38 6.82
CA GLU A 126 -13.07 8.50 6.66
C GLU A 126 -13.96 8.31 5.43
N PHE A 127 -13.38 7.98 4.29
CA PHE A 127 -14.16 7.62 3.09
C PHE A 127 -15.13 6.46 3.37
N ALA A 128 -14.69 5.43 4.08
CA ALA A 128 -15.51 4.26 4.37
C ALA A 128 -16.73 4.57 5.24
N THR A 129 -16.69 5.62 6.09
CA THR A 129 -17.85 6.06 6.85
C THR A 129 -18.99 6.59 5.96
N GLY A 130 -18.68 7.07 4.75
CA GLY A 130 -19.64 7.53 3.74
C GLY A 130 -20.22 6.42 2.86
N ILE A 131 -19.74 5.18 2.93
CA ILE A 131 -20.16 4.06 2.09
C ILE A 131 -21.68 3.80 2.11
N PRO A 132 -22.44 4.03 3.20
CA PRO A 132 -23.90 3.92 3.14
C PRO A 132 -24.55 4.66 1.97
N GLN A 133 -23.97 5.77 1.50
CA GLN A 133 -24.45 6.50 0.31
C GLN A 133 -24.13 5.78 -1.00
N LEU A 134 -23.00 5.04 -1.05
CA LEU A 134 -22.53 4.31 -2.23
C LEU A 134 -23.17 2.92 -2.38
N LEU A 135 -23.85 2.43 -1.32
CA LEU A 135 -24.60 1.17 -1.35
C LEU A 135 -26.02 1.33 -1.91
N LYS A 136 -26.46 2.56 -2.24
CA LYS A 136 -27.74 2.79 -2.90
C LYS A 136 -27.77 2.06 -4.24
N GLY A 137 -28.92 1.44 -4.53
CA GLY A 137 -29.22 0.85 -5.82
C GLY A 137 -29.98 1.81 -6.72
N GLU A 138 -30.33 1.31 -7.89
CA GLU A 138 -31.14 2.01 -8.88
C GLU A 138 -32.56 1.43 -8.86
N PHE A 139 -33.57 2.25 -9.14
CA PHE A 139 -34.97 1.85 -9.26
C PHE A 139 -35.55 2.39 -10.57
N THR A 140 -36.23 1.53 -11.31
CA THR A 140 -36.96 1.90 -12.50
C THR A 140 -38.40 1.40 -12.36
N GLU A 141 -39.33 2.35 -12.31
CA GLU A 141 -40.74 2.06 -12.32
C GLU A 141 -41.17 1.70 -13.74
N GLN A 142 -42.03 0.69 -13.87
CA GLN A 142 -42.64 0.27 -15.12
C GLN A 142 -41.65 -0.04 -16.26
N VAL A 143 -40.66 -0.87 -15.98
CA VAL A 143 -39.77 -1.42 -17.04
C VAL A 143 -40.52 -2.30 -18.04
N GLY A 144 -41.76 -2.66 -17.75
CA GLY A 144 -42.76 -3.29 -18.56
C GLY A 144 -44.14 -3.02 -17.93
N THR A 145 -45.22 -3.35 -18.59
CA THR A 145 -46.60 -3.08 -18.11
C THR A 145 -46.82 -3.74 -16.73
N GLY A 146 -46.89 -2.91 -15.66
CA GLY A 146 -47.09 -3.34 -14.29
C GLY A 146 -45.89 -4.09 -13.70
N VAL A 147 -44.67 -3.84 -14.19
CA VAL A 147 -43.44 -4.47 -13.74
C VAL A 147 -42.44 -3.40 -13.36
N ASP A 148 -41.90 -3.48 -12.13
CA ASP A 148 -40.86 -2.62 -11.64
C ASP A 148 -39.53 -3.41 -11.55
N SER A 149 -38.39 -2.72 -11.66
CA SER A 149 -37.08 -3.32 -11.44
C SER A 149 -36.20 -2.43 -10.58
N TYR A 150 -35.47 -3.06 -9.66
CA TYR A 150 -34.49 -2.36 -8.86
C TYR A 150 -33.25 -3.21 -8.61
N SER A 151 -32.16 -2.53 -8.33
CA SER A 151 -30.89 -3.17 -7.98
C SER A 151 -30.51 -2.87 -6.53
N MET A 152 -29.75 -3.79 -5.92
CA MET A 152 -29.15 -3.60 -4.60
C MET A 152 -27.76 -4.18 -4.56
N ARG A 153 -26.86 -3.54 -3.80
CA ARG A 153 -25.51 -4.06 -3.54
C ARG A 153 -25.52 -4.88 -2.27
N GLN A 154 -24.97 -6.08 -2.34
CA GLN A 154 -24.84 -7.00 -1.21
C GLN A 154 -23.39 -7.38 -0.97
N PRO A 155 -22.97 -7.66 0.30
CA PRO A 155 -21.64 -8.14 0.61
C PRO A 155 -21.32 -9.47 -0.06
N LEU A 156 -20.05 -9.76 -0.21
CA LEU A 156 -19.56 -11.02 -0.80
C LEU A 156 -19.57 -12.16 0.21
N GLY A 157 -19.19 -11.88 1.47
CA GLY A 157 -18.94 -12.88 2.51
C GLY A 157 -17.64 -12.60 3.26
N VAL A 158 -16.78 -13.62 3.38
CA VAL A 158 -15.43 -13.47 3.91
C VAL A 158 -14.51 -12.94 2.80
N VAL A 159 -13.84 -11.83 3.08
CA VAL A 159 -12.84 -11.23 2.18
C VAL A 159 -11.48 -11.29 2.87
N ALA A 160 -10.41 -11.53 2.12
CA ALA A 160 -9.06 -11.51 2.65
C ALA A 160 -8.21 -10.38 2.06
N GLY A 161 -7.24 -9.90 2.84
CA GLY A 161 -6.21 -8.97 2.42
C GLY A 161 -4.83 -9.53 2.69
N ILE A 162 -3.93 -9.40 1.72
CA ILE A 162 -2.52 -9.78 1.84
C ILE A 162 -1.70 -8.54 1.54
N THR A 163 -0.93 -8.05 2.52
CA THR A 163 -0.29 -6.73 2.44
C THR A 163 1.22 -6.79 2.56
N PRO A 164 1.95 -5.85 1.92
CA PRO A 164 3.39 -5.78 1.91
C PRO A 164 3.93 -5.09 3.17
N PHE A 165 5.26 -5.06 3.29
CA PHE A 165 5.95 -4.44 4.44
C PHE A 165 6.03 -2.91 4.37
N ASN A 166 6.05 -2.34 3.18
CA ASN A 166 6.44 -0.93 3.02
C ASN A 166 5.42 0.10 3.54
N PHE A 167 4.18 -0.33 3.76
CA PHE A 167 3.11 0.46 4.38
C PHE A 167 2.23 -0.44 5.28
N PRO A 168 2.74 -0.85 6.46
CA PRO A 168 2.09 -1.86 7.31
C PRO A 168 0.78 -1.41 7.96
N ALA A 169 0.48 -0.12 7.97
CA ALA A 169 -0.80 0.43 8.42
C ALA A 169 -1.66 0.90 7.24
N MET A 170 -1.11 1.70 6.32
CA MET A 170 -1.88 2.31 5.23
C MET A 170 -2.51 1.28 4.30
N VAL A 171 -1.73 0.30 3.83
CA VAL A 171 -2.23 -0.68 2.85
C VAL A 171 -3.32 -1.57 3.42
N PRO A 172 -3.24 -2.12 4.64
CA PRO A 172 -4.39 -2.77 5.28
C PRO A 172 -5.62 -1.87 5.34
N MET A 173 -5.45 -0.58 5.68
CA MET A 173 -6.54 0.39 5.74
C MET A 173 -7.10 0.78 4.36
N TRP A 174 -6.46 0.45 3.27
CA TRP A 174 -7.09 0.55 1.95
C TRP A 174 -8.17 -0.51 1.72
N MET A 175 -8.06 -1.64 2.42
CA MET A 175 -8.84 -2.86 2.16
C MET A 175 -9.97 -3.05 3.18
N PHE A 176 -9.61 -3.27 4.47
CA PHE A 176 -10.59 -3.72 5.47
C PHE A 176 -11.69 -2.69 5.78
N PRO A 177 -11.47 -1.36 5.84
CA PRO A 177 -12.54 -0.45 6.19
C PRO A 177 -13.68 -0.48 5.17
N ILE A 178 -13.34 -0.56 3.89
CA ILE A 178 -14.30 -0.65 2.80
C ILE A 178 -15.05 -1.99 2.85
N ALA A 179 -14.32 -3.09 3.04
CA ALA A 179 -14.93 -4.41 3.17
C ALA A 179 -15.93 -4.47 4.33
N LEU A 180 -15.54 -3.95 5.51
CA LEU A 180 -16.40 -3.91 6.70
C LEU A 180 -17.62 -3.02 6.52
N ALA A 181 -17.44 -1.81 5.95
CA ALA A 181 -18.55 -0.90 5.67
C ALA A 181 -19.57 -1.51 4.69
N CYS A 182 -19.08 -2.27 3.69
CA CYS A 182 -19.92 -3.01 2.76
C CYS A 182 -20.64 -4.21 3.38
N GLY A 183 -20.28 -4.61 4.62
CA GLY A 183 -20.92 -5.72 5.35
C GLY A 183 -20.20 -7.06 5.24
N ASN A 184 -18.97 -7.09 4.72
CA ASN A 184 -18.13 -8.28 4.71
C ASN A 184 -17.42 -8.45 6.05
N THR A 185 -16.95 -9.66 6.32
CA THR A 185 -15.92 -9.94 7.33
C THR A 185 -14.56 -10.04 6.67
N PHE A 186 -13.49 -9.85 7.44
CA PHE A 186 -12.16 -9.68 6.88
C PHE A 186 -11.10 -10.52 7.58
N VAL A 187 -10.24 -11.16 6.79
CA VAL A 187 -9.04 -11.86 7.26
C VAL A 187 -7.81 -11.17 6.65
N LEU A 188 -6.98 -10.56 7.49
CA LEU A 188 -5.76 -9.88 7.09
C LEU A 188 -4.55 -10.79 7.29
N LYS A 189 -3.73 -10.95 6.24
CA LYS A 189 -2.37 -11.49 6.33
C LYS A 189 -1.39 -10.34 6.08
N PRO A 190 -0.88 -9.66 7.13
CA PRO A 190 0.11 -8.61 6.97
C PRO A 190 1.50 -9.18 6.64
N SER A 191 2.45 -8.30 6.32
CA SER A 191 3.84 -8.70 6.19
C SER A 191 4.38 -9.29 7.51
N GLU A 192 5.21 -10.32 7.39
CA GLU A 192 5.91 -10.92 8.52
C GLU A 192 7.11 -10.09 8.99
N ARG A 193 7.48 -9.02 8.25
CA ARG A 193 8.65 -8.18 8.57
C ARG A 193 8.32 -7.10 9.60
N ASP A 194 7.08 -6.60 9.60
CA ASP A 194 6.60 -5.48 10.41
C ASP A 194 5.12 -5.63 10.81
N PRO A 195 4.79 -6.72 11.52
CA PRO A 195 3.41 -7.15 11.74
C PRO A 195 2.65 -6.40 12.85
N SER A 196 3.34 -5.69 13.76
CA SER A 196 2.74 -5.21 15.02
C SER A 196 1.68 -4.14 14.82
N ALA A 197 1.81 -3.28 13.81
CA ALA A 197 0.82 -2.25 13.50
C ALA A 197 -0.57 -2.87 13.23
N SER A 198 -0.63 -4.02 12.55
CA SER A 198 -1.90 -4.71 12.25
C SER A 198 -2.59 -5.27 13.51
N ILE A 199 -1.83 -5.69 14.51
CA ILE A 199 -2.39 -6.14 15.80
C ILE A 199 -2.93 -4.96 16.59
N LEU A 200 -2.21 -3.85 16.64
CA LEU A 200 -2.68 -2.62 17.29
C LEU A 200 -3.97 -2.10 16.64
N ILE A 201 -4.06 -2.12 15.31
CA ILE A 201 -5.27 -1.79 14.56
C ILE A 201 -6.45 -2.72 14.94
N ALA A 202 -6.20 -4.02 15.09
CA ALA A 202 -7.22 -4.98 15.51
C ALA A 202 -7.77 -4.69 16.92
N GLU A 203 -6.90 -4.31 17.85
CA GLU A 203 -7.28 -3.89 19.20
C GLU A 203 -8.11 -2.60 19.19
N MET A 204 -7.71 -1.61 18.39
CA MET A 204 -8.48 -0.37 18.22
C MET A 204 -9.86 -0.62 17.59
N LEU A 205 -9.98 -1.55 16.65
CA LEU A 205 -11.27 -1.95 16.07
C LEU A 205 -12.18 -2.60 17.13
N LYS A 206 -11.63 -3.45 18.00
CA LYS A 206 -12.39 -4.01 19.12
C LYS A 206 -12.83 -2.93 20.12
N GLU A 207 -11.93 -1.99 20.47
CA GLU A 207 -12.25 -0.82 21.30
C GLU A 207 -13.37 0.02 20.68
N ALA A 208 -13.40 0.16 19.35
CA ALA A 208 -14.46 0.83 18.60
C ALA A 208 -15.81 0.10 18.61
N GLY A 209 -15.86 -1.11 19.15
CA GLY A 209 -17.05 -1.95 19.23
C GLY A 209 -17.33 -2.78 17.99
N LEU A 210 -16.28 -3.13 17.23
CA LEU A 210 -16.39 -4.12 16.16
C LEU A 210 -16.65 -5.50 16.81
N PRO A 211 -17.67 -6.26 16.37
CA PRO A 211 -17.93 -7.59 16.92
C PRO A 211 -16.76 -8.57 16.68
N ASP A 212 -16.55 -9.46 17.63
CA ASP A 212 -15.52 -10.49 17.56
C ASP A 212 -15.70 -11.35 16.29
N GLY A 213 -14.60 -11.68 15.62
CA GLY A 213 -14.59 -12.45 14.37
C GLY A 213 -14.81 -11.63 13.09
N VAL A 214 -15.34 -10.40 13.16
CA VAL A 214 -15.56 -9.56 11.97
C VAL A 214 -14.23 -9.13 11.32
N PHE A 215 -13.19 -8.92 12.13
CA PHE A 215 -11.83 -8.67 11.67
C PHE A 215 -10.85 -9.62 12.35
N ASN A 216 -10.03 -10.31 11.57
CA ASN A 216 -9.03 -11.27 12.05
C ASN A 216 -7.68 -10.98 11.39
N VAL A 217 -6.57 -11.21 12.12
CA VAL A 217 -5.21 -11.11 11.61
C VAL A 217 -4.50 -12.45 11.79
N VAL A 218 -4.03 -13.02 10.69
CA VAL A 218 -3.24 -14.23 10.67
C VAL A 218 -1.88 -13.94 10.02
N HIS A 219 -0.81 -14.07 10.78
CA HIS A 219 0.54 -13.90 10.25
C HIS A 219 0.98 -15.16 9.50
N GLY A 220 1.87 -15.01 8.54
CA GLY A 220 2.36 -16.16 7.82
C GLY A 220 3.16 -15.82 6.56
N ASP A 221 3.76 -16.85 6.01
CA ASP A 221 4.53 -16.88 4.79
C ASP A 221 3.70 -17.40 3.59
N LYS A 222 4.36 -17.94 2.58
CA LYS A 222 3.71 -18.54 1.40
C LYS A 222 2.66 -19.60 1.77
N ALA A 223 2.88 -20.40 2.82
CA ALA A 223 1.92 -21.44 3.22
C ALA A 223 0.57 -20.84 3.65
N ALA A 224 0.58 -19.73 4.39
CA ALA A 224 -0.64 -19.01 4.74
C ALA A 224 -1.31 -18.36 3.52
N VAL A 225 -0.53 -17.81 2.58
CA VAL A 225 -1.06 -17.26 1.32
C VAL A 225 -1.76 -18.34 0.51
N ASP A 226 -1.13 -19.49 0.34
CA ASP A 226 -1.69 -20.62 -0.42
C ASP A 226 -2.99 -21.13 0.23
N ALA A 227 -3.02 -21.22 1.58
CA ALA A 227 -4.22 -21.59 2.32
C ALA A 227 -5.37 -20.59 2.08
N ILE A 228 -5.10 -19.28 2.11
CA ILE A 228 -6.09 -18.23 1.83
C ILE A 228 -6.62 -18.36 0.39
N LEU A 229 -5.73 -18.57 -0.59
CA LEU A 229 -6.11 -18.68 -2.00
C LEU A 229 -6.91 -19.96 -2.30
N ALA A 230 -6.64 -21.04 -1.59
CA ALA A 230 -7.34 -22.32 -1.77
C ALA A 230 -8.67 -22.37 -0.98
N HIS A 231 -8.84 -21.58 0.12
CA HIS A 231 -9.95 -21.74 1.05
C HIS A 231 -11.32 -21.44 0.41
N PRO A 232 -12.30 -22.37 0.40
CA PRO A 232 -13.55 -22.22 -0.35
C PRO A 232 -14.48 -21.13 0.19
N THR A 233 -14.38 -20.78 1.47
CA THR A 233 -15.23 -19.76 2.11
C THR A 233 -14.82 -18.32 1.75
N ILE A 234 -13.53 -18.09 1.40
CA ILE A 234 -13.05 -16.77 1.00
C ILE A 234 -13.57 -16.45 -0.40
N GLN A 235 -14.29 -15.34 -0.53
CA GLN A 235 -14.96 -14.92 -1.77
C GLN A 235 -14.11 -13.95 -2.60
N ALA A 236 -13.26 -13.16 -1.95
CA ALA A 236 -12.39 -12.20 -2.62
C ALA A 236 -11.07 -12.03 -1.87
N VAL A 237 -10.01 -11.71 -2.62
CA VAL A 237 -8.69 -11.40 -2.06
C VAL A 237 -8.17 -10.11 -2.68
N SER A 238 -7.79 -9.15 -1.83
CA SER A 238 -7.04 -7.95 -2.21
C SER A 238 -5.58 -8.17 -1.84
N PHE A 239 -4.68 -7.88 -2.76
CA PHE A 239 -3.25 -8.09 -2.61
C PHE A 239 -2.45 -6.87 -3.06
N VAL A 240 -1.39 -6.56 -2.34
CA VAL A 240 -0.35 -5.62 -2.78
C VAL A 240 1.02 -6.26 -2.53
N GLY A 241 1.89 -6.25 -3.53
CA GLY A 241 3.25 -6.79 -3.42
C GLY A 241 4.00 -6.80 -4.74
N SER A 242 5.05 -7.62 -4.86
CA SER A 242 5.84 -7.71 -6.08
C SER A 242 5.05 -8.35 -7.23
N THR A 243 5.35 -7.94 -8.46
CA THR A 243 4.63 -8.41 -9.67
C THR A 243 4.56 -9.94 -9.83
N PRO A 244 5.63 -10.72 -9.62
CA PRO A 244 5.52 -12.18 -9.74
C PRO A 244 4.54 -12.78 -8.73
N ILE A 245 4.46 -12.20 -7.53
CA ILE A 245 3.53 -12.66 -6.50
C ILE A 245 2.11 -12.18 -6.80
N ALA A 246 1.93 -10.94 -7.30
CA ALA A 246 0.62 -10.44 -7.73
C ALA A 246 0.01 -11.32 -8.84
N GLU A 247 0.81 -11.70 -9.82
CA GLU A 247 0.42 -12.61 -10.91
C GLU A 247 0.07 -14.01 -10.38
N TYR A 248 0.86 -14.54 -9.44
CA TYR A 248 0.59 -15.80 -8.76
C TYR A 248 -0.73 -15.76 -7.98
N VAL A 249 -0.95 -14.72 -7.17
CA VAL A 249 -2.18 -14.54 -6.39
C VAL A 249 -3.40 -14.41 -7.30
N TYR A 250 -3.27 -13.65 -8.39
CA TYR A 250 -4.34 -13.49 -9.38
C TYR A 250 -4.69 -14.81 -10.05
N SER A 251 -3.70 -15.50 -10.63
CA SER A 251 -3.93 -16.74 -11.37
C SER A 251 -4.47 -17.85 -10.48
N THR A 252 -3.90 -18.03 -9.28
CA THR A 252 -4.31 -19.08 -8.33
C THR A 252 -5.69 -18.78 -7.74
N GLY A 253 -5.94 -17.53 -7.33
CA GLY A 253 -7.20 -17.14 -6.73
C GLY A 253 -8.38 -17.19 -7.72
N THR A 254 -8.19 -16.72 -8.95
CA THR A 254 -9.22 -16.80 -9.99
C THR A 254 -9.53 -18.22 -10.41
N ALA A 255 -8.54 -19.10 -10.45
CA ALA A 255 -8.72 -20.53 -10.72
C ALA A 255 -9.62 -21.22 -9.67
N THR A 256 -9.70 -20.71 -8.45
CA THR A 256 -10.61 -21.17 -7.39
C THR A 256 -11.91 -20.37 -7.31
N GLY A 257 -12.21 -19.56 -8.33
CA GLY A 257 -13.47 -18.79 -8.45
C GLY A 257 -13.56 -17.53 -7.57
N LYS A 258 -12.44 -17.09 -6.96
CA LYS A 258 -12.41 -15.87 -6.14
C LYS A 258 -12.32 -14.61 -7.00
N ARG A 259 -12.88 -13.53 -6.49
CA ARG A 259 -12.61 -12.20 -7.02
C ARG A 259 -11.23 -11.74 -6.52
N ILE A 260 -10.35 -11.37 -7.43
CA ILE A 260 -8.99 -10.96 -7.11
C ILE A 260 -8.73 -9.52 -7.58
N GLN A 261 -8.05 -8.78 -6.72
CA GLN A 261 -7.49 -7.46 -6.97
C GLN A 261 -6.04 -7.52 -6.50
N ALA A 262 -5.09 -7.62 -7.43
CA ALA A 262 -3.70 -7.82 -7.08
C ALA A 262 -2.83 -6.71 -7.69
N LEU A 263 -2.38 -5.79 -6.83
CA LEU A 263 -1.49 -4.70 -7.20
C LEU A 263 -0.04 -5.22 -7.19
N GLY A 264 0.61 -5.07 -8.34
CA GLY A 264 2.00 -5.49 -8.58
C GLY A 264 3.00 -4.35 -8.40
N GLY A 265 4.21 -4.59 -8.89
CA GLY A 265 5.33 -3.65 -8.86
C GLY A 265 5.17 -2.46 -9.80
N ALA A 266 6.17 -1.61 -9.78
CA ALA A 266 6.20 -0.36 -10.53
C ALA A 266 7.61 0.00 -11.00
N LYS A 267 7.68 0.84 -12.02
CA LYS A 267 8.87 1.59 -12.44
C LYS A 267 8.41 2.97 -12.84
N ASN A 268 8.18 3.83 -11.86
CA ASN A 268 7.55 5.12 -12.11
C ASN A 268 8.56 6.12 -12.70
N HIS A 269 8.13 6.79 -13.75
CA HIS A 269 8.91 7.77 -14.48
C HIS A 269 8.42 9.18 -14.17
N MET A 270 9.34 10.13 -14.07
CA MET A 270 9.06 11.55 -14.04
C MET A 270 9.73 12.23 -15.23
N ILE A 271 8.93 12.75 -16.16
CA ILE A 271 9.43 13.55 -17.27
C ILE A 271 9.69 14.98 -16.78
N VAL A 272 10.87 15.53 -17.11
CA VAL A 272 11.22 16.91 -16.84
C VAL A 272 11.44 17.61 -18.19
N MET A 273 10.52 18.53 -18.53
CA MET A 273 10.57 19.30 -19.76
C MET A 273 11.56 20.47 -19.67
N PRO A 274 12.07 21.01 -20.81
CA PRO A 274 13.01 22.14 -20.80
C PRO A 274 12.47 23.42 -20.16
N ASP A 275 11.15 23.60 -20.18
CA ASP A 275 10.43 24.75 -19.60
C ASP A 275 10.05 24.56 -18.14
N ALA A 276 10.31 23.38 -17.56
CA ALA A 276 10.01 23.08 -16.17
C ALA A 276 10.82 23.96 -15.20
N ASP A 277 10.25 24.20 -14.03
CA ASP A 277 11.01 24.73 -12.91
C ASP A 277 11.94 23.64 -12.37
N LEU A 278 13.23 23.74 -12.70
CA LEU A 278 14.22 22.71 -12.36
C LEU A 278 14.50 22.64 -10.86
N ASP A 279 14.34 23.72 -10.09
CA ASP A 279 14.50 23.70 -8.64
C ASP A 279 13.35 22.95 -7.97
N GLN A 280 12.13 23.19 -8.44
CA GLN A 280 10.94 22.46 -7.99
C GLN A 280 11.03 20.98 -8.42
N ALA A 281 11.44 20.70 -9.66
CA ALA A 281 11.58 19.34 -10.16
C ALA A 281 12.63 18.54 -9.39
N ALA A 282 13.81 19.11 -9.10
CA ALA A 282 14.86 18.48 -8.33
C ALA A 282 14.43 18.24 -6.87
N TYR A 283 13.79 19.22 -6.23
CA TYR A 283 13.22 19.06 -4.88
C TYR A 283 12.21 17.90 -4.83
N ALA A 284 11.29 17.90 -5.79
CA ALA A 284 10.25 16.87 -5.90
C ALA A 284 10.84 15.48 -6.15
N LEU A 285 11.85 15.36 -7.02
CA LEU A 285 12.53 14.10 -7.31
C LEU A 285 13.24 13.52 -6.10
N VAL A 286 13.96 14.33 -5.33
CA VAL A 286 14.67 13.86 -4.12
C VAL A 286 13.69 13.25 -3.13
N GLY A 287 12.59 13.93 -2.81
CA GLY A 287 11.56 13.40 -1.92
C GLY A 287 10.86 12.16 -2.48
N ALA A 288 10.58 12.13 -3.78
CA ALA A 288 9.89 11.04 -4.44
C ALA A 288 10.74 9.79 -4.65
N ALA A 289 12.05 9.95 -4.89
CA ALA A 289 12.95 8.83 -5.13
C ALA A 289 13.49 8.20 -3.85
N TYR A 290 13.78 9.03 -2.84
CA TYR A 290 14.52 8.59 -1.66
C TYR A 290 13.69 8.53 -0.38
N GLY A 291 12.52 9.16 -0.31
CA GLY A 291 11.63 9.05 0.85
C GLY A 291 11.33 7.58 1.18
N SER A 292 11.33 7.24 2.48
CA SER A 292 11.25 5.84 2.97
C SER A 292 12.34 4.93 2.39
N ALA A 293 13.55 5.44 2.22
CA ALA A 293 14.67 4.75 1.57
C ALA A 293 14.31 4.16 0.18
N GLY A 294 13.37 4.81 -0.55
CA GLY A 294 12.88 4.34 -1.85
C GLY A 294 11.96 3.13 -1.82
N GLU A 295 11.55 2.65 -0.64
CA GLU A 295 10.66 1.49 -0.45
C GLU A 295 9.18 1.86 -0.61
N ARG A 296 8.85 2.62 -1.66
CA ARG A 296 7.48 3.04 -2.00
C ARG A 296 7.08 2.52 -3.38
N CYS A 297 5.87 1.96 -3.50
CA CYS A 297 5.30 1.56 -4.79
C CYS A 297 5.14 2.75 -5.77
N MET A 298 5.02 3.96 -5.25
CA MET A 298 4.91 5.20 -6.04
C MET A 298 6.20 6.01 -6.10
N ALA A 299 7.33 5.49 -5.57
CA ALA A 299 8.63 6.16 -5.70
C ALA A 299 8.96 6.40 -7.18
N ILE A 300 9.49 7.58 -7.48
CA ILE A 300 10.05 7.85 -8.81
C ILE A 300 11.43 7.20 -8.87
N SER A 301 11.58 6.22 -9.72
CA SER A 301 12.84 5.49 -9.91
C SER A 301 13.56 5.85 -11.20
N VAL A 302 12.90 6.59 -12.11
CA VAL A 302 13.47 7.07 -13.36
C VAL A 302 13.08 8.53 -13.59
N ALA A 303 14.07 9.41 -13.71
CA ALA A 303 13.90 10.76 -14.22
C ALA A 303 14.19 10.78 -15.72
N VAL A 304 13.25 11.23 -16.55
CA VAL A 304 13.41 11.36 -17.99
C VAL A 304 13.60 12.85 -18.33
N ALA A 305 14.84 13.26 -18.54
CA ALA A 305 15.18 14.65 -18.85
C ALA A 305 15.11 14.90 -20.36
N VAL A 306 14.27 15.84 -20.78
CA VAL A 306 14.08 16.21 -22.18
C VAL A 306 15.03 17.33 -22.56
N GLY A 307 15.94 17.06 -23.50
CA GLY A 307 16.97 17.99 -23.95
C GLY A 307 18.25 17.96 -23.11
N LYS A 308 19.41 18.11 -23.78
CA LYS A 308 20.73 17.98 -23.15
C LYS A 308 20.95 18.97 -22.00
N GLY A 309 20.58 20.23 -22.17
CA GLY A 309 20.75 21.26 -21.14
C GLY A 309 19.92 21.03 -19.91
N THR A 310 18.72 20.47 -20.07
CA THR A 310 17.83 20.08 -18.97
C THR A 310 18.45 18.98 -18.10
N ALA A 311 19.02 17.96 -18.74
CA ALA A 311 19.63 16.84 -18.03
C ALA A 311 20.84 17.29 -17.19
N ASP A 312 21.76 18.04 -17.78
CA ASP A 312 22.96 18.52 -17.08
C ASP A 312 22.60 19.43 -15.90
N ALA A 313 21.66 20.35 -16.09
CA ALA A 313 21.20 21.25 -15.03
C ALA A 313 20.45 20.51 -13.92
N LEU A 314 19.62 19.52 -14.26
CA LEU A 314 18.87 18.70 -13.29
C LEU A 314 19.82 17.88 -12.42
N ILE A 315 20.82 17.22 -13.04
CA ILE A 315 21.80 16.39 -12.33
C ILE A 315 22.57 17.23 -11.32
N GLY A 316 23.11 18.39 -11.69
CA GLY A 316 23.85 19.25 -10.77
C GLY A 316 22.99 19.71 -9.58
N LYS A 317 21.67 19.95 -9.80
CA LYS A 317 20.75 20.28 -8.71
C LYS A 317 20.43 19.06 -7.81
N LEU A 318 20.35 17.85 -8.39
CA LEU A 318 20.13 16.61 -7.65
C LEU A 318 21.34 16.28 -6.77
N GLU A 319 22.57 16.37 -7.31
CA GLU A 319 23.81 16.14 -6.55
C GLU A 319 23.87 17.04 -5.31
N SER A 320 23.64 18.35 -5.48
CA SER A 320 23.65 19.31 -4.38
C SER A 320 22.62 18.93 -3.29
N ARG A 321 21.40 18.58 -3.68
CA ARG A 321 20.33 18.24 -2.72
C ARG A 321 20.52 16.88 -2.04
N ILE A 322 21.11 15.91 -2.77
CA ILE A 322 21.41 14.59 -2.21
C ILE A 322 22.52 14.70 -1.17
N ALA A 323 23.49 15.59 -1.37
CA ALA A 323 24.59 15.83 -0.42
C ALA A 323 24.09 16.36 0.96
N ASP A 324 22.94 17.01 0.98
CA ASP A 324 22.33 17.56 2.22
C ASP A 324 21.51 16.51 2.99
N LEU A 325 21.23 15.32 2.41
CA LEU A 325 20.40 14.30 3.05
C LEU A 325 21.10 13.66 4.24
N ARG A 326 20.41 13.67 5.37
CA ARG A 326 20.85 13.04 6.62
C ARG A 326 20.36 11.59 6.68
N VAL A 327 21.30 10.65 6.78
CA VAL A 327 20.98 9.22 6.89
C VAL A 327 21.16 8.79 8.34
N GLY A 328 20.17 8.14 8.93
CA GLY A 328 20.26 7.70 10.32
C GLY A 328 18.98 7.05 10.85
N ASP A 329 18.91 6.90 12.16
CA ASP A 329 17.70 6.48 12.83
C ASP A 329 16.65 7.58 12.73
N GLY A 330 15.50 7.23 12.22
CA GLY A 330 14.38 8.16 12.05
C GLY A 330 13.43 8.24 13.25
N ALA A 331 13.86 7.80 14.43
CA ALA A 331 13.05 7.87 15.64
C ALA A 331 12.70 9.33 16.01
N GLN A 332 11.50 9.56 16.54
CA GLN A 332 10.99 10.88 16.89
C GLN A 332 11.86 11.60 17.93
N ASP A 333 12.45 10.85 18.86
CA ASP A 333 13.25 11.31 19.98
C ASP A 333 14.76 11.18 19.73
N ALA A 334 15.19 11.03 18.47
CA ALA A 334 16.60 10.95 18.12
C ALA A 334 17.33 12.23 18.59
N PRO A 335 18.46 12.10 19.34
CA PRO A 335 19.17 13.24 19.90
C PRO A 335 19.64 14.28 18.87
N THR A 336 19.92 13.82 17.63
CA THR A 336 20.37 14.64 16.49
C THR A 336 19.22 15.23 15.67
N GLY A 337 17.98 15.01 16.11
CA GLY A 337 16.77 15.28 15.35
C GLY A 337 16.48 14.19 14.32
N GLU A 338 15.31 14.25 13.71
CA GLU A 338 14.86 13.27 12.74
C GLU A 338 15.77 13.27 11.49
N SER A 339 16.16 12.09 11.04
CA SER A 339 16.88 11.89 9.78
C SER A 339 15.95 12.03 8.58
N ASP A 340 16.52 12.27 7.39
CA ASP A 340 15.76 12.35 6.14
C ASP A 340 15.58 10.96 5.49
N LEU A 341 16.58 10.07 5.68
CA LEU A 341 16.57 8.67 5.24
C LEU A 341 16.81 7.74 6.43
N GLY A 342 15.88 6.79 6.62
CA GLY A 342 16.06 5.63 7.50
C GLY A 342 16.78 4.46 6.81
N PRO A 343 16.96 3.34 7.53
CA PRO A 343 17.48 2.09 6.95
C PRO A 343 16.45 1.41 6.07
N LEU A 344 16.89 0.43 5.27
CA LEU A 344 16.03 -0.54 4.59
C LEU A 344 15.48 -1.57 5.60
N VAL A 345 14.36 -2.20 5.29
CA VAL A 345 13.63 -3.07 6.23
C VAL A 345 14.41 -4.31 6.69
N THR A 346 15.25 -4.91 5.83
CA THR A 346 16.03 -6.11 6.14
C THR A 346 17.40 -6.12 5.47
N LYS A 347 18.34 -6.90 6.04
CA LYS A 347 19.66 -7.13 5.44
C LYS A 347 19.55 -7.75 4.04
N THR A 348 18.67 -8.73 3.85
CA THR A 348 18.45 -9.37 2.54
C THR A 348 18.01 -8.34 1.49
N HIS A 349 17.18 -7.38 1.89
CA HIS A 349 16.74 -6.32 0.98
C HIS A 349 17.87 -5.32 0.69
N LEU A 350 18.67 -4.95 1.69
CA LEU A 350 19.88 -4.14 1.50
C LEU A 350 20.84 -4.80 0.50
N ASP A 351 21.10 -6.10 0.65
CA ASP A 351 21.99 -6.84 -0.25
C ASP A 351 21.44 -6.86 -1.69
N LYS A 352 20.13 -7.06 -1.85
CA LYS A 352 19.45 -6.98 -3.14
C LYS A 352 19.66 -5.61 -3.79
N VAL A 353 19.36 -4.53 -3.08
CA VAL A 353 19.48 -3.17 -3.63
C VAL A 353 20.93 -2.84 -3.98
N THR A 354 21.88 -3.22 -3.11
CA THR A 354 23.32 -3.03 -3.36
C THR A 354 23.78 -3.77 -4.62
N SER A 355 23.24 -4.97 -4.88
CA SER A 355 23.56 -5.73 -6.10
C SER A 355 23.12 -5.00 -7.38
N TYR A 356 22.00 -4.27 -7.34
CA TYR A 356 21.57 -3.44 -8.48
C TYR A 356 22.47 -2.23 -8.71
N ILE A 357 23.09 -1.68 -7.66
CA ILE A 357 24.05 -0.59 -7.84
C ILE A 357 25.30 -1.11 -8.58
N ALA A 358 25.80 -2.29 -8.19
CA ALA A 358 26.89 -2.94 -8.91
C ALA A 358 26.53 -3.24 -10.37
N LEU A 359 25.33 -3.80 -10.58
CA LEU A 359 24.81 -4.11 -11.92
C LEU A 359 24.70 -2.86 -12.81
N GLY A 360 24.28 -1.72 -12.29
CA GLY A 360 24.19 -0.47 -13.05
C GLY A 360 25.53 -0.02 -13.60
N LEU A 361 26.59 -0.16 -12.79
CA LEU A 361 27.97 0.11 -13.23
C LEU A 361 28.44 -0.89 -14.31
N GLU A 362 28.15 -2.18 -14.13
CA GLU A 362 28.48 -3.23 -15.11
C GLU A 362 27.76 -3.01 -16.45
N GLU A 363 26.52 -2.53 -16.42
CA GLU A 363 25.72 -2.21 -17.62
C GLU A 363 26.15 -0.91 -18.30
N GLY A 364 27.07 -0.16 -17.68
CA GLY A 364 27.67 1.07 -18.23
C GLY A 364 26.87 2.34 -17.96
N ALA A 365 26.05 2.37 -16.92
CA ALA A 365 25.50 3.62 -16.39
C ALA A 365 26.56 4.35 -15.55
N GLU A 366 26.50 5.67 -15.51
CA GLU A 366 27.40 6.50 -14.71
C GLU A 366 26.83 6.67 -13.29
N LEU A 367 27.56 6.21 -12.26
CA LEU A 367 27.18 6.44 -10.88
C LEU A 367 27.66 7.82 -10.43
N VAL A 368 26.76 8.79 -10.45
CA VAL A 368 27.03 10.18 -10.08
C VAL A 368 27.16 10.36 -8.58
N VAL A 369 26.25 9.72 -7.82
CA VAL A 369 26.30 9.69 -6.36
C VAL A 369 26.23 8.25 -5.86
N ASP A 370 27.23 7.86 -5.06
CA ASP A 370 27.34 6.53 -4.46
C ASP A 370 26.95 6.54 -2.98
N GLY A 371 25.77 6.03 -2.68
CA GLY A 371 25.23 5.95 -1.33
C GLY A 371 25.59 4.67 -0.55
N ARG A 372 26.45 3.78 -1.05
CA ARG A 372 26.76 2.49 -0.41
C ARG A 372 27.46 2.60 0.95
N ASN A 373 28.10 3.72 1.22
CA ASN A 373 28.79 3.98 2.48
C ASN A 373 28.32 5.31 3.10
N PRO A 374 27.07 5.43 3.54
CA PRO A 374 26.55 6.68 4.05
C PRO A 374 27.21 7.06 5.38
N LYS A 375 27.46 8.36 5.57
CA LYS A 375 27.80 8.88 6.89
C LYS A 375 26.52 9.00 7.70
N LEU A 376 26.44 8.23 8.80
CA LEU A 376 25.26 8.26 9.66
C LEU A 376 25.25 9.53 10.50
N THR A 377 24.09 10.16 10.59
CA THR A 377 23.81 11.29 11.46
C THR A 377 23.21 10.74 12.77
N THR A 378 24.07 10.33 13.71
CA THR A 378 23.62 9.78 15.00
C THR A 378 24.72 9.91 16.04
N ASP A 379 24.32 10.21 17.29
CA ASP A 379 25.21 10.16 18.46
C ASP A 379 25.21 8.77 19.13
N ASN A 380 24.31 7.88 18.69
CA ASN A 380 24.24 6.51 19.20
C ASN A 380 25.32 5.64 18.56
N ARG A 381 26.38 5.31 19.33
CA ARG A 381 27.51 4.50 18.88
C ARG A 381 27.14 3.04 18.55
N GLU A 382 25.96 2.59 18.94
CA GLU A 382 25.47 1.25 18.59
C GLU A 382 24.89 1.19 17.17
N LEU A 383 24.56 2.34 16.58
CA LEU A 383 24.06 2.42 15.21
C LEU A 383 25.24 2.63 14.25
N THR A 384 25.50 1.62 13.45
CA THR A 384 26.58 1.63 12.44
C THR A 384 26.09 1.04 11.13
N THR A 385 26.76 1.35 10.05
CA THR A 385 26.50 0.75 8.73
C THR A 385 26.81 -0.76 8.68
N GLN A 386 27.57 -1.29 9.63
CA GLN A 386 27.84 -2.72 9.75
C GLN A 386 26.71 -3.47 10.46
N ASN A 387 26.01 -2.83 11.39
CA ASN A 387 24.95 -3.44 12.18
C ASN A 387 23.57 -3.14 11.61
N GLY A 388 23.29 -1.86 11.28
CA GLY A 388 22.03 -1.43 10.68
C GLY A 388 21.98 -1.64 9.16
N PHE A 389 20.78 -1.61 8.60
CA PHE A 389 20.55 -1.86 7.16
C PHE A 389 20.56 -0.57 6.35
N PHE A 390 21.51 0.33 6.62
CA PHE A 390 21.58 1.65 6.01
C PHE A 390 22.14 1.64 4.60
N LEU A 391 21.48 2.40 3.73
CA LEU A 391 21.92 2.74 2.37
C LEU A 391 21.55 4.19 2.11
N GLY A 392 22.52 4.99 1.64
CA GLY A 392 22.26 6.36 1.22
C GLY A 392 21.69 6.45 -0.21
N ALA A 393 21.34 7.66 -0.60
CA ALA A 393 20.82 7.93 -1.94
C ALA A 393 21.86 7.66 -3.02
N CYS A 394 21.48 6.92 -4.05
CA CYS A 394 22.29 6.65 -5.24
C CYS A 394 21.66 7.31 -6.48
N LEU A 395 22.51 7.99 -7.27
CA LEU A 395 22.09 8.64 -8.51
C LEU A 395 22.90 8.09 -9.68
N PHE A 396 22.21 7.54 -10.67
CA PHE A 396 22.80 7.13 -11.94
C PHE A 396 22.42 8.09 -13.07
N ASP A 397 23.37 8.41 -13.91
CA ASP A 397 23.16 9.06 -15.20
C ASP A 397 23.39 8.10 -16.36
N HIS A 398 23.02 8.54 -17.57
CA HIS A 398 23.15 7.77 -18.80
C HIS A 398 22.50 6.38 -18.75
N VAL A 399 21.44 6.24 -17.96
CA VAL A 399 20.65 5.01 -17.90
C VAL A 399 19.93 4.80 -19.23
N LYS A 400 20.00 3.58 -19.77
CA LYS A 400 19.39 3.21 -21.05
C LYS A 400 18.21 2.24 -20.83
N PRO A 401 17.19 2.27 -21.71
CA PRO A 401 16.02 1.38 -21.62
C PRO A 401 16.36 -0.13 -21.72
N THR A 402 17.54 -0.46 -22.24
CA THR A 402 18.02 -1.84 -22.34
C THR A 402 18.57 -2.40 -21.04
N MET A 403 18.96 -1.54 -20.09
CA MET A 403 19.56 -1.92 -18.80
C MET A 403 18.54 -2.53 -17.84
N ARG A 404 18.96 -3.50 -17.03
CA ARG A 404 18.12 -4.10 -16.01
C ARG A 404 17.76 -3.12 -14.90
N ILE A 405 18.67 -2.20 -14.55
CA ILE A 405 18.39 -1.13 -13.59
C ILE A 405 17.27 -0.18 -14.05
N TYR A 406 17.00 -0.10 -15.37
CA TYR A 406 15.83 0.61 -15.93
C TYR A 406 14.58 -0.27 -15.92
N LYS A 407 14.69 -1.54 -16.31
CA LYS A 407 13.54 -2.43 -16.51
C LYS A 407 12.95 -2.97 -15.20
N GLU A 408 13.81 -3.32 -14.24
CA GLU A 408 13.43 -4.04 -13.04
C GLU A 408 13.14 -3.09 -11.86
N GLU A 409 12.20 -3.45 -11.01
CA GLU A 409 11.90 -2.75 -9.78
C GLU A 409 12.99 -3.02 -8.73
N ILE A 410 13.77 -1.98 -8.38
CA ILE A 410 14.85 -2.06 -7.39
C ILE A 410 14.28 -2.02 -5.97
N PHE A 411 13.37 -1.10 -5.72
CA PHE A 411 12.68 -0.88 -4.44
C PHE A 411 13.64 -0.42 -3.33
N GLY A 412 14.48 0.57 -3.64
CA GLY A 412 15.49 1.13 -2.75
C GLY A 412 15.88 2.54 -3.21
N PRO A 413 16.78 3.24 -2.50
CA PRO A 413 17.11 4.64 -2.74
C PRO A 413 18.03 4.82 -3.97
N VAL A 414 17.56 4.39 -5.14
CA VAL A 414 18.29 4.41 -6.41
C VAL A 414 17.45 5.11 -7.46
N LEU A 415 17.94 6.26 -7.96
CA LEU A 415 17.35 7.04 -9.04
C LEU A 415 18.21 6.95 -10.30
N GLY A 416 17.61 6.61 -11.44
CA GLY A 416 18.25 6.63 -12.73
C GLY A 416 17.79 7.81 -13.59
N VAL A 417 18.71 8.48 -14.28
CA VAL A 417 18.42 9.53 -15.24
C VAL A 417 18.54 8.99 -16.65
N VAL A 418 17.45 9.12 -17.42
CA VAL A 418 17.39 8.81 -18.86
C VAL A 418 17.32 10.12 -19.62
N ARG A 419 18.21 10.29 -20.59
CA ARG A 419 18.30 11.49 -21.42
C ARG A 419 17.62 11.26 -22.76
N VAL A 420 16.68 12.14 -23.13
CA VAL A 420 15.96 12.06 -24.41
C VAL A 420 15.93 13.42 -25.11
N ASN A 421 15.72 13.41 -26.42
CA ASN A 421 15.77 14.63 -27.21
C ASN A 421 14.45 15.41 -27.25
N ASN A 422 13.32 14.73 -27.09
CA ASN A 422 11.99 15.32 -27.24
C ASN A 422 10.94 14.61 -26.39
N PHE A 423 9.76 15.23 -26.27
CA PHE A 423 8.62 14.75 -25.51
C PHE A 423 8.10 13.40 -26.03
N GLU A 424 8.02 13.21 -27.36
CA GLU A 424 7.50 11.96 -27.94
C GLU A 424 8.32 10.74 -27.51
N THR A 425 9.65 10.86 -27.51
CA THR A 425 10.54 9.79 -27.02
C THR A 425 10.33 9.55 -25.52
N ALA A 426 10.16 10.60 -24.73
CA ALA A 426 9.89 10.45 -23.28
C ALA A 426 8.56 9.73 -23.03
N LEU A 427 7.50 10.09 -23.74
CA LEU A 427 6.20 9.46 -23.64
C LEU A 427 6.24 7.98 -24.08
N GLN A 428 6.96 7.70 -25.19
CA GLN A 428 7.12 6.34 -25.70
C GLN A 428 7.79 5.42 -24.68
N LEU A 429 8.85 5.87 -23.99
CA LEU A 429 9.52 5.09 -22.93
C LEU A 429 8.55 4.61 -21.85
N ILE A 430 7.64 5.48 -21.40
CA ILE A 430 6.64 5.13 -20.38
C ILE A 430 5.62 4.16 -20.97
N ASN A 431 5.15 4.41 -22.19
CA ASN A 431 4.11 3.60 -22.81
C ASN A 431 4.59 2.20 -23.18
N GLU A 432 5.87 2.02 -23.52
CA GLU A 432 6.46 0.71 -23.83
C GLU A 432 6.92 -0.07 -22.59
N HIS A 433 7.03 0.60 -21.44
CA HIS A 433 7.41 -0.09 -20.21
C HIS A 433 6.33 -1.09 -19.77
N GLU A 434 6.74 -2.24 -19.21
CA GLU A 434 5.80 -3.29 -18.76
C GLU A 434 4.92 -2.85 -17.58
N PHE A 435 5.37 -1.90 -16.76
CA PHE A 435 4.61 -1.33 -15.65
C PHE A 435 3.89 -0.05 -16.04
N GLY A 436 2.75 0.19 -15.38
CA GLY A 436 1.93 1.39 -15.58
C GLY A 436 1.25 1.82 -14.28
N ASN A 437 1.97 1.83 -13.15
CA ASN A 437 1.40 2.20 -11.86
C ASN A 437 1.17 3.72 -11.79
N GLY A 438 2.25 4.51 -11.80
CA GLY A 438 2.20 5.95 -11.77
C GLY A 438 3.26 6.59 -12.63
N THR A 439 3.05 7.86 -12.97
CA THR A 439 4.01 8.69 -13.71
C THR A 439 3.74 10.16 -13.46
N SER A 440 4.72 11.02 -13.73
CA SER A 440 4.52 12.45 -13.65
C SER A 440 5.22 13.20 -14.78
N LEU A 441 4.74 14.41 -15.05
CA LEU A 441 5.32 15.37 -15.99
C LEU A 441 5.50 16.71 -15.30
N PHE A 442 6.68 17.29 -15.40
CA PHE A 442 6.99 18.64 -14.95
C PHE A 442 7.18 19.55 -16.16
N THR A 443 6.31 20.54 -16.31
CA THR A 443 6.26 21.52 -17.41
C THR A 443 5.46 22.76 -16.99
N ARG A 444 5.69 23.86 -17.66
CA ARG A 444 4.83 25.06 -17.58
C ARG A 444 3.88 25.19 -18.77
N ASP A 445 4.02 24.32 -19.76
CA ASP A 445 3.16 24.31 -20.95
C ASP A 445 1.90 23.45 -20.73
N GLY A 446 0.74 24.10 -20.77
CA GLY A 446 -0.56 23.45 -20.56
C GLY A 446 -0.98 22.51 -21.68
N ASP A 447 -0.53 22.73 -22.91
CA ASP A 447 -0.84 21.84 -24.04
C ASP A 447 -0.10 20.51 -23.93
N THR A 448 1.21 20.57 -23.66
CA THR A 448 2.04 19.38 -23.37
C THR A 448 1.49 18.60 -22.17
N ALA A 449 1.09 19.28 -21.10
CA ALA A 449 0.52 18.64 -19.91
C ALA A 449 -0.78 17.89 -20.23
N ARG A 450 -1.66 18.51 -21.02
CA ARG A 450 -2.95 17.90 -21.42
C ARG A 450 -2.74 16.73 -22.38
N ASP A 451 -1.82 16.87 -23.34
CA ASP A 451 -1.50 15.81 -24.30
C ASP A 451 -0.89 14.59 -23.57
N PHE A 452 0.04 14.82 -22.64
CA PHE A 452 0.60 13.78 -21.79
C PHE A 452 -0.49 13.01 -21.04
N ALA A 453 -1.34 13.72 -20.30
CA ALA A 453 -2.39 13.09 -19.48
C ALA A 453 -3.36 12.22 -20.30
N ARG A 454 -3.57 12.55 -21.59
CA ARG A 454 -4.44 11.79 -22.49
C ARG A 454 -3.78 10.56 -23.12
N ARG A 455 -2.46 10.62 -23.34
CA ARG A 455 -1.73 9.62 -24.16
C ARG A 455 -0.92 8.64 -23.34
N VAL A 456 -0.58 9.00 -22.09
CA VAL A 456 0.24 8.14 -21.25
C VAL A 456 -0.54 6.92 -20.76
N GLN A 457 0.10 5.75 -20.79
CA GLN A 457 -0.49 4.47 -20.37
C GLN A 457 -0.07 4.11 -18.94
N ALA A 458 -0.60 4.86 -17.98
CA ALA A 458 -0.42 4.64 -16.55
C ALA A 458 -1.73 4.88 -15.80
N GLY A 459 -1.91 4.21 -14.67
CA GLY A 459 -3.14 4.31 -13.87
C GLY A 459 -3.27 5.62 -13.11
N MET A 460 -2.14 6.22 -12.70
CA MET A 460 -2.11 7.49 -11.95
C MET A 460 -1.12 8.45 -12.60
N VAL A 461 -1.56 9.68 -12.86
CA VAL A 461 -0.79 10.68 -13.62
C VAL A 461 -0.71 11.98 -12.83
N GLY A 462 0.51 12.48 -12.61
CA GLY A 462 0.79 13.75 -11.96
C GLY A 462 1.23 14.81 -12.98
N ILE A 463 0.69 16.02 -12.87
CA ILE A 463 1.18 17.21 -13.58
C ILE A 463 1.75 18.14 -12.53
N ASN A 464 3.06 18.31 -12.54
CA ASN A 464 3.82 19.04 -11.49
C ASN A 464 3.60 18.48 -10.06
N VAL A 465 3.19 17.23 -9.98
CA VAL A 465 3.04 16.44 -8.75
C VAL A 465 3.85 15.15 -8.91
N PRO A 466 4.91 14.92 -8.12
CA PRO A 466 5.83 13.81 -8.36
C PRO A 466 5.21 12.44 -8.05
N ILE A 467 4.40 12.37 -6.99
CA ILE A 467 3.74 11.13 -6.53
C ILE A 467 2.22 11.33 -6.55
N PRO A 468 1.53 11.00 -7.66
CA PRO A 468 0.11 11.27 -7.83
C PRO A 468 -0.78 10.25 -7.12
N VAL A 469 -0.53 9.98 -5.82
CA VAL A 469 -1.41 9.13 -5.01
C VAL A 469 -2.75 9.82 -4.83
N PRO A 470 -3.86 9.22 -5.28
CA PRO A 470 -5.17 9.86 -5.21
C PRO A 470 -5.67 9.99 -3.76
N MET A 471 -6.55 10.95 -3.54
CA MET A 471 -7.33 11.03 -2.30
C MET A 471 -8.25 9.82 -2.16
N ALA A 472 -8.65 9.48 -0.93
CA ALA A 472 -9.37 8.25 -0.60
C ALA A 472 -10.68 8.02 -1.37
N PHE A 473 -11.31 9.08 -1.87
CA PHE A 473 -12.55 9.03 -2.66
C PHE A 473 -12.32 8.88 -4.19
N HIS A 474 -11.06 8.87 -4.63
CA HIS A 474 -10.61 8.37 -5.93
C HIS A 474 -9.92 7.02 -5.74
N SER A 475 -9.89 6.18 -6.77
CA SER A 475 -9.31 4.84 -6.65
C SER A 475 -7.82 4.83 -7.00
N PHE A 476 -7.05 4.08 -6.20
CA PHE A 476 -5.64 3.81 -6.45
C PHE A 476 -5.51 2.52 -7.26
N GLY A 477 -4.90 2.58 -8.44
CA GLY A 477 -4.68 1.40 -9.27
C GLY A 477 -3.75 1.66 -10.43
N GLY A 478 -3.04 0.61 -10.83
CA GLY A 478 -2.13 0.61 -11.96
C GLY A 478 -2.80 0.10 -13.25
N TRP A 479 -2.07 0.26 -14.34
CA TRP A 479 -2.34 -0.40 -15.61
C TRP A 479 -1.26 -1.45 -15.89
N LYS A 480 -1.40 -2.21 -16.96
CA LYS A 480 -0.43 -3.20 -17.42
C LYS A 480 -0.12 -4.22 -16.28
N ARG A 481 1.16 -4.57 -16.08
CA ARG A 481 1.55 -5.54 -15.04
C ARG A 481 1.62 -4.95 -13.62
N SER A 482 1.21 -3.69 -13.44
CA SER A 482 1.06 -3.10 -12.10
C SER A 482 -0.29 -3.39 -11.44
N LEU A 483 -1.25 -3.98 -12.16
CA LEU A 483 -2.54 -4.41 -11.61
C LEU A 483 -3.03 -5.65 -12.36
N PHE A 484 -3.40 -6.70 -11.63
CA PHE A 484 -4.09 -7.88 -12.11
C PHE A 484 -5.51 -7.90 -11.51
N GLY A 485 -6.53 -8.01 -12.37
CA GLY A 485 -7.94 -7.81 -12.05
C GLY A 485 -8.42 -6.41 -12.45
N ASP A 486 -9.75 -6.22 -12.49
CA ASP A 486 -10.38 -5.03 -13.09
C ASP A 486 -10.62 -3.90 -12.10
N HIS A 487 -10.59 -4.18 -10.79
CA HIS A 487 -10.91 -3.19 -9.76
C HIS A 487 -9.65 -2.61 -9.11
N ALA A 488 -9.59 -1.29 -9.05
CA ALA A 488 -8.60 -0.56 -8.26
C ALA A 488 -8.94 -0.57 -6.76
N VAL A 489 -7.96 -0.26 -5.91
CA VAL A 489 -8.13 -0.22 -4.45
C VAL A 489 -8.77 1.09 -4.02
N HIS A 490 -9.53 1.07 -2.93
CA HIS A 490 -10.32 2.13 -2.31
C HIS A 490 -11.19 2.95 -3.28
N GLY A 491 -11.79 4.03 -2.81
CA GLY A 491 -12.74 4.79 -3.59
C GLY A 491 -13.97 3.97 -4.04
N PRO A 492 -14.71 4.43 -5.05
CA PRO A 492 -15.88 3.71 -5.58
C PRO A 492 -15.56 2.30 -6.13
N GLU A 493 -14.35 2.10 -6.69
CA GLU A 493 -13.92 0.79 -7.18
C GLU A 493 -13.74 -0.22 -6.03
N GLY A 494 -13.23 0.22 -4.88
CA GLY A 494 -13.17 -0.63 -3.69
C GLY A 494 -14.56 -1.08 -3.21
N VAL A 495 -15.58 -0.22 -3.32
CA VAL A 495 -16.97 -0.60 -3.00
C VAL A 495 -17.51 -1.63 -4.01
N ARG A 496 -17.21 -1.45 -5.30
CA ARG A 496 -17.58 -2.43 -6.34
C ARG A 496 -16.87 -3.77 -6.13
N PHE A 497 -15.59 -3.73 -5.78
CA PHE A 497 -14.82 -4.92 -5.45
C PHE A 497 -15.42 -5.70 -4.28
N CYS A 498 -15.86 -5.01 -3.22
CA CYS A 498 -16.37 -5.61 -1.99
C CYS A 498 -17.87 -5.95 -2.04
N THR A 499 -18.57 -5.72 -3.16
CA THR A 499 -20.02 -5.97 -3.28
C THR A 499 -20.37 -6.70 -4.57
N ARG A 500 -21.54 -7.34 -4.57
CA ARG A 500 -22.18 -7.85 -5.78
C ARG A 500 -23.54 -7.20 -5.97
N LEU A 501 -23.90 -6.97 -7.22
CA LEU A 501 -25.20 -6.41 -7.58
C LEU A 501 -26.23 -7.54 -7.65
N LYS A 502 -27.40 -7.31 -7.08
CA LYS A 502 -28.60 -8.15 -7.24
C LYS A 502 -29.68 -7.30 -7.89
N THR A 503 -30.26 -7.78 -8.96
CA THR A 503 -31.42 -7.16 -9.60
C THR A 503 -32.68 -7.91 -9.23
N VAL A 504 -33.72 -7.17 -8.85
CA VAL A 504 -35.04 -7.70 -8.49
C VAL A 504 -36.05 -7.10 -9.46
N THR A 505 -36.80 -7.96 -10.12
CA THR A 505 -37.94 -7.59 -10.97
C THR A 505 -39.20 -8.02 -10.27
N SER A 506 -40.14 -7.13 -10.09
CA SER A 506 -41.39 -7.36 -9.37
C SER A 506 -42.61 -6.97 -10.18
N ARG A 507 -43.65 -7.79 -10.13
CA ARG A 507 -44.97 -7.48 -10.63
C ARG A 507 -45.98 -7.61 -9.49
N TRP A 508 -46.73 -6.54 -9.23
CA TRP A 508 -47.77 -6.56 -8.19
C TRP A 508 -49.10 -6.94 -8.79
N PRO A 509 -49.85 -7.89 -8.22
CA PRO A 509 -51.17 -8.27 -8.68
C PRO A 509 -52.14 -7.08 -8.61
N THR A 510 -52.81 -6.78 -9.70
CA THR A 510 -53.82 -5.73 -9.76
C THR A 510 -55.25 -6.25 -9.55
N GLY A 511 -55.42 -7.32 -8.78
CA GLY A 511 -56.65 -8.07 -8.57
C GLY A 511 -56.63 -9.43 -9.26
N ILE A 512 -57.69 -10.22 -9.04
CA ILE A 512 -57.81 -11.53 -9.68
C ILE A 512 -58.14 -11.31 -11.15
N ARG A 513 -57.16 -11.51 -12.04
CA ARG A 513 -57.37 -11.54 -13.50
C ARG A 513 -57.47 -12.99 -13.94
N THR A 514 -58.45 -13.28 -14.77
CA THR A 514 -58.65 -14.63 -15.33
C THR A 514 -57.65 -14.86 -16.46
N GLY A 515 -56.84 -15.90 -16.34
CA GLY A 515 -55.92 -16.37 -17.36
C GLY A 515 -54.45 -16.43 -16.92
N VAL A 516 -53.70 -17.36 -17.50
CA VAL A 516 -52.25 -17.48 -17.32
C VAL A 516 -51.58 -16.68 -18.43
N ASP A 517 -50.77 -15.69 -18.06
CA ASP A 517 -49.92 -14.98 -19.01
C ASP A 517 -48.55 -15.66 -19.04
N THR A 518 -48.20 -16.30 -20.13
CA THR A 518 -46.92 -16.99 -20.35
C THR A 518 -45.93 -16.16 -21.18
N SER A 519 -46.30 -14.91 -21.54
CA SER A 519 -45.43 -14.04 -22.32
C SER A 519 -44.35 -13.38 -21.43
N MET A 520 -43.19 -13.14 -22.03
CA MET A 520 -42.19 -12.31 -21.40
C MET A 520 -42.72 -10.86 -21.30
N PRO A 521 -42.47 -10.16 -20.15
CA PRO A 521 -42.82 -8.74 -20.05
C PRO A 521 -42.06 -7.93 -21.10
N THR A 522 -42.81 -7.20 -21.95
CA THR A 522 -42.27 -6.33 -22.99
C THR A 522 -42.85 -4.92 -22.85
N LEU A 523 -42.32 -3.96 -23.59
CA LEU A 523 -42.78 -2.57 -23.59
C LEU A 523 -44.13 -2.35 -24.30
N GLY A 524 -44.69 -3.34 -24.99
CA GLY A 524 -45.98 -3.21 -25.66
C GLY A 524 -46.28 -4.37 -26.54
#